data_7989bb666fc8316a6044bac8b9a453e3
#
_entry.id   7989bb666fc8316a6044bac8b9a453e3
#
_cell.length_a   1.000
_cell.length_b   1.000
_cell.length_c   1.000
_cell.angle_alpha   90.00
_cell.angle_beta   90.00
_cell.angle_gamma   90.00
#
_symmetry.space_group_name_H-M   'P 1'
#
loop_
_entity.id
_entity.type
_entity.pdbx_description
1 polymer ?
#
loop_
_entity_poly.entity_id
_entity_poly.type
_entity_poly.pdbx_seq_one_letter_code
_entity_poly.pdbx_strand_id
1 'polypeptide(L)'
;MVASFCDSYLIIDCITYLGGKVMKKKVKLLTDVMTKRVVTIPSTLSIKEISKIMAREEVSGVAVVGPERGAMGIVSECDVLRHFGKRNWELLTAEAIMTPYVEAIRPETTLEQAADVMQKKHIHRLLVMGRDLSEPQMPAGIVSASDIVREIGRDNS
;
A
#
# COMPACT_ATOMS: atom_id res chain seq x y z
N MET A 1 -26.94 -7.64 23.18
CA MET A 1 -27.65 -7.22 21.95
C MET A 1 -26.58 -6.69 21.00
N VAL A 2 -26.08 -7.57 20.15
CA VAL A 2 -24.94 -7.30 19.24
C VAL A 2 -25.56 -6.83 17.94
N ALA A 3 -25.39 -5.55 17.61
CA ALA A 3 -25.80 -5.03 16.32
C ALA A 3 -24.81 -5.46 15.25
N SER A 4 -25.25 -6.37 14.42
CA SER A 4 -24.67 -6.78 13.16
C SER A 4 -24.51 -5.56 12.24
N PHE A 5 -23.28 -5.17 11.94
CA PHE A 5 -22.99 -4.27 10.85
C PHE A 5 -22.77 -5.11 9.59
N CYS A 6 -23.87 -5.41 8.93
CA CYS A 6 -23.85 -6.06 7.61
C CYS A 6 -23.94 -4.98 6.54
N ASP A 7 -22.90 -4.93 5.75
CA ASP A 7 -22.83 -4.68 4.32
C ASP A 7 -23.94 -3.93 3.62
N SER A 8 -23.58 -2.79 3.08
CA SER A 8 -23.98 -2.39 1.73
C SER A 8 -23.13 -1.19 1.35
N TYR A 9 -21.93 -1.40 0.82
CA TYR A 9 -21.22 -0.37 0.07
C TYR A 9 -21.96 -0.15 -1.25
N LEU A 10 -23.04 0.59 -1.17
CA LEU A 10 -23.61 1.26 -2.33
C LEU A 10 -22.56 2.26 -2.80
N ILE A 11 -22.12 2.09 -4.05
CA ILE A 11 -21.38 3.10 -4.80
C ILE A 11 -22.28 4.32 -4.89
N ILE A 12 -22.14 5.24 -3.93
CA ILE A 12 -22.84 6.52 -3.98
C ILE A 12 -22.04 7.38 -4.94
N ASP A 13 -22.56 7.52 -6.17
CA ASP A 13 -22.13 8.59 -7.08
C ASP A 13 -22.25 9.92 -6.33
N CYS A 14 -21.13 10.49 -5.93
CA CYS A 14 -21.12 11.80 -5.28
C CYS A 14 -21.48 12.84 -6.32
N ILE A 15 -22.77 13.23 -6.34
CA ILE A 15 -23.31 14.26 -7.23
C ILE A 15 -23.01 15.62 -6.62
N THR A 16 -22.06 16.35 -7.18
CA THR A 16 -21.80 17.74 -6.79
C THR A 16 -22.54 18.66 -7.77
N TYR A 17 -23.48 19.48 -7.27
CA TYR A 17 -24.17 20.50 -8.04
C TYR A 17 -23.32 21.79 -8.07
N LEU A 18 -22.78 22.13 -9.20
CA LEU A 18 -22.17 23.44 -9.47
C LEU A 18 -22.76 23.96 -10.80
N GLY A 19 -23.58 25.00 -10.72
CA GLY A 19 -24.05 25.73 -11.90
C GLY A 19 -24.93 24.95 -12.89
N GLY A 20 -25.82 24.06 -12.42
CA GLY A 20 -26.82 23.39 -13.27
C GLY A 20 -26.30 22.23 -14.11
N LYS A 21 -25.02 21.86 -14.01
CA LYS A 21 -24.46 20.70 -14.69
C LYS A 21 -24.13 19.58 -13.67
N VAL A 22 -24.74 18.42 -13.86
CA VAL A 22 -24.43 17.23 -13.08
C VAL A 22 -23.07 16.70 -13.53
N MET A 23 -22.03 16.98 -12.75
CA MET A 23 -20.72 16.40 -12.96
C MET A 23 -20.63 15.10 -12.18
N LYS A 24 -20.76 13.97 -12.83
CA LYS A 24 -20.45 12.66 -12.23
C LYS A 24 -18.93 12.58 -12.03
N LYS A 25 -18.45 12.81 -10.82
CA LYS A 25 -17.05 12.54 -10.48
C LYS A 25 -16.85 11.02 -10.53
N LYS A 26 -16.07 10.53 -11.50
CA LYS A 26 -15.74 9.11 -11.59
C LYS A 26 -14.94 8.72 -10.34
N VAL A 27 -15.53 7.87 -9.49
CA VAL A 27 -14.82 7.33 -8.33
C VAL A 27 -13.70 6.45 -8.83
N LYS A 28 -12.45 6.77 -8.46
CA LYS A 28 -11.27 5.96 -8.80
C LYS A 28 -10.99 4.95 -7.71
N LEU A 29 -10.72 3.73 -8.12
CA LEU A 29 -10.42 2.61 -7.25
C LEU A 29 -8.91 2.36 -7.21
N LEU A 30 -8.44 1.65 -6.19
CA LEU A 30 -7.03 1.27 -6.09
C LEU A 30 -6.57 0.41 -7.26
N THR A 31 -7.45 -0.42 -7.82
CA THR A 31 -7.17 -1.22 -9.03
C THR A 31 -6.71 -0.41 -10.22
N ASP A 32 -7.11 0.88 -10.29
CA ASP A 32 -6.80 1.76 -11.42
C ASP A 32 -5.40 2.39 -11.30
N VAL A 33 -4.84 2.43 -10.08
CA VAL A 33 -3.64 3.21 -9.74
C VAL A 33 -2.52 2.34 -9.15
N MET A 34 -2.87 1.24 -8.45
CA MET A 34 -1.88 0.38 -7.79
C MET A 34 -0.88 -0.24 -8.77
N THR A 35 0.34 -0.39 -8.32
CA THR A 35 1.34 -1.23 -8.98
C THR A 35 1.02 -2.70 -8.70
N LYS A 36 0.66 -3.46 -9.75
CA LYS A 36 0.28 -4.88 -9.64
C LYS A 36 1.47 -5.82 -9.47
N ARG A 37 2.65 -5.45 -9.99
CA ARG A 37 3.89 -6.21 -9.82
C ARG A 37 4.54 -5.78 -8.50
N VAL A 38 4.23 -6.48 -7.41
CA VAL A 38 4.84 -6.22 -6.11
C VAL A 38 6.15 -7.00 -6.01
N VAL A 39 7.25 -6.28 -5.77
CA VAL A 39 8.54 -6.92 -5.45
C VAL A 39 8.45 -7.42 -4.02
N THR A 40 8.64 -8.73 -3.83
CA THR A 40 8.57 -9.39 -2.53
C THR A 40 9.92 -9.93 -2.13
N ILE A 41 10.22 -9.88 -0.83
CA ILE A 41 11.47 -10.36 -0.24
C ILE A 41 11.18 -11.19 1.02
N PRO A 42 12.02 -12.17 1.36
CA PRO A 42 11.91 -12.88 2.63
C PRO A 42 12.30 -11.98 3.81
N SER A 43 11.72 -12.25 4.98
CA SER A 43 11.95 -11.48 6.22
C SER A 43 13.40 -11.51 6.71
N THR A 44 14.17 -12.51 6.32
CA THR A 44 15.57 -12.72 6.71
C THR A 44 16.59 -11.98 5.86
N LEU A 45 16.16 -11.33 4.75
CA LEU A 45 17.07 -10.67 3.83
C LEU A 45 17.72 -9.45 4.50
N SER A 46 19.05 -9.29 4.29
CA SER A 46 19.79 -8.16 4.84
C SER A 46 19.46 -6.83 4.17
N ILE A 47 19.59 -5.73 4.91
CA ILE A 47 19.34 -4.37 4.40
C ILE A 47 20.17 -4.06 3.15
N LYS A 48 21.40 -4.59 3.08
CA LYS A 48 22.29 -4.42 1.92
C LYS A 48 21.76 -5.11 0.66
N GLU A 49 21.22 -6.33 0.82
CA GLU A 49 20.60 -7.07 -0.28
C GLU A 49 19.26 -6.42 -0.71
N ILE A 50 18.48 -5.96 0.26
CA ILE A 50 17.26 -5.20 0.01
C ILE A 50 17.55 -3.97 -0.85
N SER A 51 18.56 -3.18 -0.47
CA SER A 51 18.98 -1.99 -1.23
C SER A 51 19.37 -2.31 -2.67
N LYS A 52 20.07 -3.44 -2.89
CA LYS A 52 20.42 -3.90 -4.26
C LYS A 52 19.18 -4.26 -5.07
N ILE A 53 18.19 -4.93 -4.45
CA ILE A 53 16.94 -5.30 -5.10
C ILE A 53 16.15 -4.05 -5.45
N MET A 54 16.01 -3.10 -4.51
CA MET A 54 15.28 -1.86 -4.76
C MET A 54 15.88 -1.06 -5.92
N ALA A 55 17.22 -0.97 -5.96
CA ALA A 55 17.94 -0.29 -7.06
C ALA A 55 17.78 -1.01 -8.40
N ARG A 56 17.87 -2.34 -8.44
CA ARG A 56 17.74 -3.13 -9.67
C ARG A 56 16.33 -3.11 -10.24
N GLU A 57 15.30 -3.21 -9.37
CA GLU A 57 13.89 -3.24 -9.76
C GLU A 57 13.29 -1.82 -9.89
N GLU A 58 14.10 -0.78 -9.63
CA GLU A 58 13.68 0.64 -9.68
C GLU A 58 12.43 0.92 -8.82
N VAL A 59 12.39 0.33 -7.60
CA VAL A 59 11.28 0.48 -6.67
C VAL A 59 11.71 1.17 -5.39
N SER A 60 10.83 2.01 -4.84
CA SER A 60 11.05 2.72 -3.57
C SER A 60 10.49 1.99 -2.34
N GLY A 61 10.04 0.76 -2.51
CA GLY A 61 9.56 -0.11 -1.44
C GLY A 61 9.29 -1.53 -1.90
N VAL A 62 9.47 -2.47 -0.99
CA VAL A 62 9.30 -3.91 -1.22
C VAL A 62 8.41 -4.51 -0.13
N ALA A 63 7.63 -5.51 -0.48
CA ALA A 63 6.82 -6.25 0.49
C ALA A 63 7.65 -7.38 1.13
N VAL A 64 7.57 -7.48 2.44
CA VAL A 64 8.21 -8.56 3.21
C VAL A 64 7.22 -9.69 3.37
N VAL A 65 7.64 -10.91 3.02
CA VAL A 65 6.82 -12.11 3.14
C VAL A 65 7.45 -13.13 4.09
N GLY A 66 6.58 -13.79 4.83
CA GLY A 66 6.96 -14.88 5.74
C GLY A 66 7.15 -16.22 5.03
N PRO A 67 7.50 -17.28 5.80
CA PRO A 67 7.70 -18.64 5.27
C PRO A 67 6.46 -19.18 4.54
N GLU A 68 5.27 -18.84 5.01
CA GLU A 68 3.99 -19.25 4.42
C GLU A 68 3.54 -18.31 3.29
N ARG A 69 4.44 -17.47 2.78
CA ARG A 69 4.19 -16.47 1.73
C ARG A 69 3.17 -15.39 2.10
N GLY A 70 2.74 -15.31 3.35
CA GLY A 70 1.89 -14.21 3.83
C GLY A 70 2.66 -12.90 3.93
N ALA A 71 2.03 -11.78 3.58
CA ALA A 71 2.62 -10.46 3.73
C ALA A 71 2.80 -10.12 5.22
N MET A 72 4.02 -9.78 5.63
CA MET A 72 4.38 -9.40 7.00
C MET A 72 4.49 -7.88 7.17
N GLY A 73 4.95 -7.19 6.14
CA GLY A 73 5.20 -5.75 6.21
C GLY A 73 5.76 -5.18 4.93
N ILE A 74 6.24 -3.94 5.02
CA ILE A 74 6.86 -3.20 3.92
C ILE A 74 8.20 -2.64 4.41
N VAL A 75 9.24 -2.75 3.56
CA VAL A 75 10.48 -1.99 3.70
C VAL A 75 10.50 -0.91 2.63
N SER A 76 10.70 0.33 3.03
CA SER A 76 10.80 1.49 2.15
C SER A 76 12.23 2.08 2.15
N GLU A 77 12.52 2.98 1.21
CA GLU A 77 13.76 3.77 1.21
C GLU A 77 13.98 4.49 2.55
N CYS A 78 12.91 5.04 3.14
CA CYS A 78 13.00 5.72 4.44
C CYS A 78 13.44 4.76 5.56
N ASP A 79 13.02 3.48 5.52
CA ASP A 79 13.45 2.49 6.51
C ASP A 79 14.91 2.13 6.34
N VAL A 80 15.38 2.01 5.10
CA VAL A 80 16.80 1.84 4.78
C VAL A 80 17.62 3.03 5.29
N LEU A 81 17.20 4.27 4.94
CA LEU A 81 17.90 5.49 5.32
C LEU A 81 17.97 5.70 6.83
N ARG A 82 16.91 5.32 7.56
CA ARG A 82 16.87 5.43 9.03
C ARG A 82 17.97 4.62 9.72
N HIS A 83 18.47 3.57 9.10
CA HIS A 83 19.49 2.67 9.64
C HIS A 83 20.86 2.88 9.03
N PHE A 84 20.94 3.47 7.84
CA PHE A 84 22.17 3.69 7.10
C PHE A 84 23.24 4.41 7.95
N GLY A 85 24.47 3.90 7.93
CA GLY A 85 25.60 4.45 8.66
C GLY A 85 25.64 4.15 10.16
N LYS A 86 24.64 3.49 10.75
CA LYS A 86 24.67 3.03 12.13
C LYS A 86 25.54 1.77 12.26
N ARG A 87 26.00 1.50 13.48
CA ARG A 87 26.82 0.29 13.73
C ARG A 87 26.07 -0.97 13.28
N ASN A 88 26.74 -1.81 12.50
CA ASN A 88 26.24 -3.11 12.00
C ASN A 88 24.93 -3.01 11.17
N TRP A 89 24.62 -1.85 10.59
CA TRP A 89 23.40 -1.64 9.82
C TRP A 89 23.24 -2.64 8.66
N GLU A 90 24.35 -3.05 8.04
CA GLU A 90 24.37 -3.98 6.91
C GLU A 90 23.84 -5.38 7.25
N LEU A 91 23.87 -5.74 8.53
CA LEU A 91 23.44 -7.05 9.05
C LEU A 91 21.97 -7.06 9.49
N LEU A 92 21.33 -5.89 9.56
CA LEU A 92 19.91 -5.83 9.91
C LEU A 92 19.07 -6.49 8.82
N THR A 93 18.08 -7.27 9.25
CA THR A 93 17.19 -7.99 8.35
C THR A 93 15.93 -7.18 8.00
N ALA A 94 15.22 -7.60 6.96
CA ALA A 94 13.94 -7.02 6.58
C ALA A 94 12.98 -6.96 7.77
N GLU A 95 12.87 -8.03 8.55
CA GLU A 95 12.01 -8.10 9.74
C GLU A 95 12.37 -7.06 10.79
N ALA A 96 13.67 -6.77 10.96
CA ALA A 96 14.15 -5.81 11.95
C ALA A 96 13.84 -4.34 11.59
N ILE A 97 13.66 -4.04 10.30
CA ILE A 97 13.50 -2.66 9.81
C ILE A 97 12.16 -2.37 9.16
N MET A 98 11.36 -3.40 8.83
CA MET A 98 10.09 -3.21 8.14
C MET A 98 9.09 -2.44 9.00
N THR A 99 8.20 -1.70 8.33
CA THR A 99 6.94 -1.30 8.94
C THR A 99 6.02 -2.51 8.91
N PRO A 100 5.58 -3.03 10.07
CA PRO A 100 4.71 -4.20 10.11
C PRO A 100 3.42 -3.93 9.34
N TYR A 101 2.93 -4.95 8.66
CA TYR A 101 1.65 -4.88 8.00
C TYR A 101 0.52 -4.77 9.03
N VAL A 102 -0.25 -3.74 8.94
CA VAL A 102 -1.27 -3.43 9.95
C VAL A 102 -2.68 -3.64 9.41
N GLU A 103 -2.90 -3.55 8.11
CA GLU A 103 -4.26 -3.58 7.57
C GLU A 103 -4.31 -4.01 6.10
N ALA A 104 -5.16 -5.00 5.82
CA ALA A 104 -5.47 -5.41 4.47
C ALA A 104 -6.41 -4.40 3.82
N ILE A 105 -5.95 -3.72 2.79
CA ILE A 105 -6.79 -2.86 1.97
C ILE A 105 -7.23 -3.64 0.73
N ARG A 106 -8.48 -3.47 0.32
CA ARG A 106 -9.05 -4.20 -0.81
C ARG A 106 -8.83 -3.47 -2.13
N PRO A 107 -8.77 -4.18 -3.26
CA PRO A 107 -8.62 -3.56 -4.58
C PRO A 107 -9.73 -2.57 -4.95
N GLU A 108 -10.94 -2.80 -4.42
CA GLU A 108 -12.13 -1.97 -4.65
C GLU A 108 -12.20 -0.73 -3.75
N THR A 109 -11.21 -0.53 -2.87
CA THR A 109 -11.13 0.67 -2.03
C THR A 109 -10.89 1.90 -2.90
N THR A 110 -11.54 3.03 -2.57
CA THR A 110 -11.35 4.28 -3.30
C THR A 110 -10.01 4.94 -2.95
N LEU A 111 -9.52 5.84 -3.81
CA LEU A 111 -8.29 6.59 -3.53
C LEU A 111 -8.42 7.48 -2.30
N GLU A 112 -9.61 8.07 -2.08
CA GLU A 112 -9.89 8.89 -0.90
C GLU A 112 -9.80 8.06 0.39
N GLN A 113 -10.39 6.87 0.39
CA GLN A 113 -10.31 5.97 1.54
C GLN A 113 -8.89 5.51 1.82
N ALA A 114 -8.11 5.20 0.78
CA ALA A 114 -6.70 4.84 0.93
C ALA A 114 -5.86 6.00 1.49
N ALA A 115 -6.09 7.22 1.02
CA ALA A 115 -5.44 8.42 1.52
C ALA A 115 -5.78 8.68 3.00
N ASP A 116 -7.04 8.48 3.41
CA ASP A 116 -7.49 8.60 4.79
C ASP A 116 -6.79 7.59 5.72
N VAL A 117 -6.66 6.33 5.28
CA VAL A 117 -5.90 5.30 6.00
C VAL A 117 -4.43 5.69 6.15
N MET A 118 -3.78 6.17 5.08
CA MET A 118 -2.39 6.63 5.12
C MET A 118 -2.20 7.77 6.12
N GLN A 119 -3.11 8.76 6.12
CA GLN A 119 -3.06 9.90 7.05
C GLN A 119 -3.26 9.46 8.49
N LYS A 120 -4.31 8.71 8.79
CA LYS A 120 -4.63 8.26 10.14
C LYS A 120 -3.54 7.40 10.78
N LYS A 121 -2.85 6.60 9.96
CA LYS A 121 -1.81 5.69 10.43
C LYS A 121 -0.40 6.23 10.26
N HIS A 122 -0.25 7.43 9.71
CA HIS A 122 1.06 8.05 9.43
C HIS A 122 1.98 7.15 8.57
N ILE A 123 1.40 6.49 7.57
CA ILE A 123 2.10 5.63 6.62
C ILE A 123 1.95 6.18 5.20
N HIS A 124 2.91 5.86 4.34
CA HIS A 124 2.95 6.37 2.97
C HIS A 124 2.76 5.28 1.90
N ARG A 125 2.53 4.04 2.33
CA ARG A 125 2.29 2.89 1.43
C ARG A 125 1.31 1.92 2.06
N LEU A 126 0.53 1.28 1.19
CA LEU A 126 -0.42 0.24 1.55
C LEU A 126 -0.21 -0.97 0.64
N LEU A 127 -0.29 -2.16 1.21
CA LEU A 127 -0.41 -3.40 0.45
C LEU A 127 -1.87 -3.64 0.12
N VAL A 128 -2.15 -3.90 -1.14
CA VAL A 128 -3.47 -4.28 -1.61
C VAL A 128 -3.54 -5.79 -1.64
N MET A 129 -4.44 -6.37 -0.87
CA MET A 129 -4.59 -7.81 -0.73
C MET A 129 -5.73 -8.33 -1.62
N GLY A 130 -5.66 -9.60 -2.00
CA GLY A 130 -6.74 -10.27 -2.70
C GLY A 130 -8.05 -10.32 -1.90
N ARG A 131 -9.11 -10.82 -2.52
CA ARG A 131 -10.46 -10.85 -1.90
C ARG A 131 -10.58 -11.84 -0.75
N ASP A 132 -9.84 -12.92 -0.81
CA ASP A 132 -9.84 -13.94 0.24
C ASP A 132 -8.78 -13.63 1.27
N LEU A 133 -9.19 -13.32 2.49
CA LEU A 133 -8.32 -12.99 3.61
C LEU A 133 -8.19 -14.16 4.61
N SER A 134 -8.75 -15.32 4.28
CA SER A 134 -8.76 -16.48 5.18
C SER A 134 -7.42 -17.20 5.29
N GLU A 135 -6.50 -16.97 4.34
CA GLU A 135 -5.17 -17.57 4.32
C GLU A 135 -4.07 -16.53 4.10
N PRO A 136 -2.81 -16.81 4.51
CA PRO A 136 -1.67 -15.97 4.21
C PRO A 136 -1.55 -15.77 2.69
N GLN A 137 -1.67 -14.54 2.24
CA GLN A 137 -1.70 -14.24 0.80
C GLN A 137 -0.57 -13.32 0.38
N MET A 138 -0.11 -13.54 -0.86
CA MET A 138 0.74 -12.58 -1.56
C MET A 138 -0.06 -11.31 -1.87
N PRO A 139 0.56 -10.13 -1.72
CA PRO A 139 -0.12 -8.88 -2.06
C PRO A 139 -0.45 -8.83 -3.55
N ALA A 140 -1.69 -8.46 -3.87
CA ALA A 140 -2.17 -8.26 -5.24
C ALA A 140 -1.64 -6.96 -5.86
N GLY A 141 -1.24 -6.01 -5.03
CA GLY A 141 -0.69 -4.73 -5.45
C GLY A 141 -0.09 -3.94 -4.29
N ILE A 142 0.56 -2.85 -4.64
CA ILE A 142 1.06 -1.83 -3.71
C ILE A 142 0.67 -0.46 -4.22
N VAL A 143 0.28 0.44 -3.32
CA VAL A 143 -0.01 1.84 -3.62
C VAL A 143 0.75 2.73 -2.67
N SER A 144 1.34 3.79 -3.18
CA SER A 144 2.03 4.83 -2.41
C SER A 144 1.26 6.15 -2.42
N ALA A 145 1.56 7.03 -1.46
CA ALA A 145 1.06 8.40 -1.47
C ALA A 145 1.41 9.13 -2.78
N SER A 146 2.59 8.86 -3.35
CA SER A 146 3.03 9.44 -4.63
C SER A 146 2.15 9.00 -5.80
N ASP A 147 1.63 7.77 -5.79
CA ASP A 147 0.72 7.28 -6.84
C ASP A 147 -0.62 8.01 -6.77
N ILE A 148 -1.14 8.22 -5.57
CA ILE A 148 -2.37 8.99 -5.35
C ILE A 148 -2.18 10.45 -5.81
N VAL A 149 -1.08 11.11 -5.39
CA VAL A 149 -0.79 12.50 -5.79
C VAL A 149 -0.64 12.63 -7.31
N ARG A 150 0.04 11.68 -7.95
CA ARG A 150 0.18 11.65 -9.41
C ARG A 150 -1.17 11.53 -10.10
N GLU A 151 -2.06 10.73 -9.55
CA GLU A 151 -3.38 10.53 -10.13
C GLU A 151 -4.29 11.75 -9.96
N ILE A 152 -4.23 12.45 -8.82
CA ILE A 152 -4.91 13.73 -8.61
C ILE A 152 -4.45 14.76 -9.65
N GLY A 153 -3.14 14.81 -9.97
CA GLY A 153 -2.58 15.72 -10.96
C GLY A 153 -3.03 15.43 -12.41
N ARG A 154 -3.43 14.18 -12.70
CA ARG A 154 -3.96 13.79 -14.03
C ARG A 154 -5.42 14.17 -14.24
N ASP A 155 -6.21 14.32 -13.17
CA ASP A 155 -7.64 14.62 -13.25
C ASP A 155 -7.94 16.08 -13.67
N ASN A 156 -6.94 16.94 -13.78
CA ASN A 156 -7.07 18.35 -14.18
C ASN A 156 -6.80 18.60 -15.68
N SER A 157 -6.84 17.54 -16.50
CA SER A 157 -6.60 17.65 -17.96
C SER A 157 -7.84 17.28 -18.75
#